data_d8fe742ae6bad549fc9625494962a175
#
_entry.id   d8fe742ae6bad549fc9625494962a175
#
_cell.length_a   1.000
_cell.length_b   1.000
_cell.length_c   1.000
_cell.angle_alpha   90.00
_cell.angle_beta   90.00
_cell.angle_gamma   90.00
#
_symmetry.space_group_name_H-M   'P 1'
#
loop_
_entity.id
_entity.type
_entity.pdbx_description
1 polymer ?
#
loop_
_entity_poly.entity_id
_entity_poly.type
_entity_poly.pdbx_seq_one_letter_code
_entity_poly.pdbx_strand_id
1 'polypeptide(L)'
;MGAWYTIGLLVGIGVALGILAAGIVPRAPVAALAAAVVGAVIGVLVFRWWQAIGGGAGGIAGGLAAAPVVTGALRRGGTRAGLALIVGIAAVVAAGLAFIPAVGYLEAVVLPALAVRLRGKTPERFAGLRTLARD
;
A
#
# COMPACT_ATOMS: atom_id res chain seq x y z
N MET A 1 1.12 -27.34 -2.41
CA MET A 1 1.09 -26.12 -1.56
C MET A 1 -0.32 -25.93 -1.04
N GLY A 2 -0.49 -25.62 0.25
CA GLY A 2 -1.83 -25.47 0.84
C GLY A 2 -2.53 -24.19 0.33
N ALA A 3 -3.86 -24.24 0.26
CA ALA A 3 -4.69 -23.12 -0.24
C ALA A 3 -4.42 -21.80 0.52
N TRP A 4 -4.16 -21.87 1.81
CA TRP A 4 -3.89 -20.68 2.62
C TRP A 4 -2.56 -19.99 2.25
N TYR A 5 -1.54 -20.74 1.82
CA TYR A 5 -0.29 -20.16 1.35
C TYR A 5 -0.50 -19.35 0.08
N THR A 6 -1.24 -19.90 -0.90
CA THR A 6 -1.53 -19.20 -2.16
C THR A 6 -2.41 -17.96 -1.95
N ILE A 7 -3.34 -18.00 -0.99
CA ILE A 7 -4.13 -16.83 -0.61
C ILE A 7 -3.22 -15.76 0.01
N GLY A 8 -2.34 -16.13 0.94
CA GLY A 8 -1.39 -15.20 1.57
C GLY A 8 -0.43 -14.57 0.57
N LEU A 9 0.10 -15.34 -0.37
CA LEU A 9 0.92 -14.86 -1.47
C LEU A 9 0.17 -13.80 -2.29
N LEU A 10 -1.08 -14.06 -2.65
CA LEU A 10 -1.89 -13.12 -3.42
C LEU A 10 -2.30 -11.88 -2.62
N VAL A 11 -2.50 -12.00 -1.32
CA VAL A 11 -2.70 -10.85 -0.43
C VAL A 11 -1.48 -9.93 -0.52
N GLY A 12 -0.26 -10.46 -0.37
CA GLY A 12 0.97 -9.66 -0.46
C GLY A 12 1.21 -9.07 -1.84
N ILE A 13 0.97 -9.84 -2.92
CA ILE A 13 1.02 -9.29 -4.30
C ILE A 13 -0.01 -8.17 -4.47
N GLY A 14 -1.22 -8.36 -3.94
CA GLY A 14 -2.26 -7.32 -3.93
C GLY A 14 -1.79 -6.07 -3.20
N VAL A 15 -1.16 -6.21 -2.02
CA VAL A 15 -0.56 -5.09 -1.26
C VAL A 15 0.47 -4.35 -2.12
N ALA A 16 1.37 -5.06 -2.79
CA ALA A 16 2.36 -4.46 -3.67
C ALA A 16 1.71 -3.65 -4.81
N LEU A 17 0.66 -4.20 -5.44
CA LEU A 17 -0.13 -3.50 -6.46
C LEU A 17 -0.82 -2.27 -5.89
N GLY A 18 -1.34 -2.34 -4.66
CA GLY A 18 -1.94 -1.21 -3.96
C GLY A 18 -0.95 -0.07 -3.72
N ILE A 19 0.27 -0.41 -3.30
CA ILE A 19 1.37 0.53 -3.11
C ILE A 19 1.72 1.22 -4.44
N LEU A 20 1.88 0.44 -5.51
CA LEU A 20 2.15 0.98 -6.86
C LEU A 20 1.04 1.91 -7.35
N ALA A 21 -0.21 1.47 -7.24
CA ALA A 21 -1.36 2.25 -7.66
C ALA A 21 -1.45 3.59 -6.92
N ALA A 22 -1.17 3.60 -5.61
CA ALA A 22 -1.14 4.83 -4.82
C ALA A 22 -0.04 5.81 -5.26
N GLY A 23 1.08 5.30 -5.79
CA GLY A 23 2.15 6.14 -6.35
C GLY A 23 1.80 6.79 -7.68
N ILE A 24 0.95 6.14 -8.47
CA ILE A 24 0.61 6.57 -9.84
C ILE A 24 -0.70 7.38 -9.84
N VAL A 25 -1.71 6.89 -9.13
CA VAL A 25 -3.07 7.46 -9.15
C VAL A 25 -3.22 8.50 -8.03
N PRO A 26 -3.57 9.75 -8.36
CA PRO A 26 -3.61 10.83 -7.35
C PRO A 26 -4.76 10.72 -6.34
N ARG A 27 -5.76 9.88 -6.63
CA ARG A 27 -6.94 9.68 -5.77
C ARG A 27 -6.86 8.34 -5.05
N ALA A 28 -6.65 8.37 -3.73
CA ALA A 28 -6.50 7.17 -2.89
C ALA A 28 -7.61 6.10 -3.09
N PRO A 29 -8.91 6.42 -3.10
CA PRO A 29 -9.93 5.40 -3.28
C PRO A 29 -9.89 4.77 -4.69
N VAL A 30 -9.55 5.57 -5.71
CA VAL A 30 -9.43 5.05 -7.08
C VAL A 30 -8.21 4.13 -7.20
N ALA A 31 -7.10 4.50 -6.58
CA ALA A 31 -5.90 3.67 -6.54
C ALA A 31 -6.17 2.32 -5.85
N ALA A 32 -6.85 2.35 -4.70
CA ALA A 32 -7.19 1.14 -3.95
C ALA A 32 -8.15 0.23 -4.75
N LEU A 33 -9.17 0.80 -5.40
CA LEU A 33 -10.10 0.05 -6.25
C LEU A 33 -9.41 -0.56 -7.47
N ALA A 34 -8.58 0.21 -8.17
CA ALA A 34 -7.84 -0.28 -9.33
C ALA A 34 -6.92 -1.45 -8.94
N ALA A 35 -6.20 -1.31 -7.84
CA ALA A 35 -5.35 -2.38 -7.31
C ALA A 35 -6.15 -3.61 -6.87
N ALA A 36 -7.32 -3.42 -6.27
CA ALA A 36 -8.21 -4.51 -5.88
C ALA A 36 -8.69 -5.30 -7.09
N VAL A 37 -9.12 -4.61 -8.15
CA VAL A 37 -9.56 -5.25 -9.40
C VAL A 37 -8.42 -6.02 -10.05
N VAL A 38 -7.25 -5.39 -10.21
CA VAL A 38 -6.08 -6.06 -10.82
C VAL A 38 -5.64 -7.26 -9.99
N GLY A 39 -5.56 -7.12 -8.65
CA GLY A 39 -5.20 -8.21 -7.74
C GLY A 39 -6.21 -9.36 -7.77
N ALA A 40 -7.52 -9.05 -7.85
CA ALA A 40 -8.56 -10.05 -7.99
C ALA A 40 -8.48 -10.79 -9.34
N VAL A 41 -8.26 -10.06 -10.43
CA VAL A 41 -8.10 -10.63 -11.78
C VAL A 41 -6.89 -11.57 -11.82
N ILE A 42 -5.75 -11.17 -11.27
CA ILE A 42 -4.57 -12.05 -11.17
C ILE A 42 -4.91 -13.31 -10.37
N GLY A 43 -5.63 -13.15 -9.26
CA GLY A 43 -6.07 -14.28 -8.43
C GLY A 43 -6.91 -15.29 -9.20
N VAL A 44 -7.88 -14.83 -10.00
CA VAL A 44 -8.73 -15.68 -10.85
C VAL A 44 -7.94 -16.34 -11.96
N LEU A 45 -7.12 -15.56 -12.69
CA LEU A 45 -6.43 -16.05 -13.90
C LEU A 45 -5.31 -17.04 -13.58
N VAL A 46 -4.58 -16.81 -12.48
CA VAL A 46 -3.39 -17.62 -12.15
C VAL A 46 -3.73 -18.82 -11.27
N PHE A 47 -4.74 -18.70 -10.42
CA PHE A 47 -5.08 -19.73 -9.44
C PHE A 47 -6.54 -20.18 -9.55
N ARG A 48 -7.42 -19.58 -8.75
CA ARG A 48 -8.86 -19.89 -8.70
C ARG A 48 -9.61 -18.71 -8.08
N TRP A 49 -10.92 -18.69 -8.21
CA TRP A 49 -11.74 -17.58 -7.75
C TRP A 49 -11.63 -17.25 -6.24
N TRP A 50 -11.34 -18.21 -5.39
CA TRP A 50 -11.11 -17.97 -3.96
C TRP A 50 -9.86 -17.09 -3.68
N GLN A 51 -8.83 -17.25 -4.48
CA GLN A 51 -7.62 -16.46 -4.37
C GLN A 51 -7.80 -15.02 -4.87
N ALA A 52 -8.85 -14.77 -5.67
CA ALA A 52 -9.22 -13.41 -6.05
C ALA A 52 -9.54 -12.52 -4.84
N ILE A 53 -10.16 -13.11 -3.80
CA ILE A 53 -10.45 -12.40 -2.55
C ILE A 53 -9.15 -11.92 -1.90
N GLY A 54 -8.11 -12.77 -1.87
CA GLY A 54 -6.82 -12.41 -1.32
C GLY A 54 -6.17 -11.25 -2.07
N GLY A 55 -6.10 -11.34 -3.40
CA GLY A 55 -5.51 -10.30 -4.25
C GLY A 55 -6.27 -8.97 -4.16
N GLY A 56 -7.60 -9.02 -4.15
CA GLY A 56 -8.45 -7.85 -4.00
C GLY A 56 -8.30 -7.18 -2.64
N ALA A 57 -8.37 -7.95 -1.55
CA ALA A 57 -8.20 -7.44 -0.18
C ALA A 57 -6.83 -6.83 0.04
N GLY A 58 -5.77 -7.49 -0.46
CA GLY A 58 -4.40 -6.96 -0.44
C GLY A 58 -4.28 -5.63 -1.19
N GLY A 59 -4.89 -5.53 -2.37
CA GLY A 59 -4.90 -4.30 -3.18
C GLY A 59 -5.51 -3.11 -2.44
N ILE A 60 -6.64 -3.33 -1.77
CA ILE A 60 -7.27 -2.30 -0.92
C ILE A 60 -6.35 -1.92 0.24
N ALA A 61 -5.83 -2.91 0.97
CA ALA A 61 -4.97 -2.67 2.12
C ALA A 61 -3.70 -1.89 1.76
N GLY A 62 -3.00 -2.29 0.69
CA GLY A 62 -1.81 -1.60 0.18
C GLY A 62 -2.09 -0.19 -0.31
N GLY A 63 -3.17 0.00 -1.08
CA GLY A 63 -3.57 1.31 -1.58
C GLY A 63 -3.91 2.29 -0.45
N LEU A 64 -4.68 1.85 0.54
CA LEU A 64 -5.03 2.66 1.70
C LEU A 64 -3.84 2.96 2.60
N ALA A 65 -2.90 2.02 2.76
CA ALA A 65 -1.70 2.21 3.54
C ALA A 65 -0.74 3.22 2.89
N ALA A 66 -0.52 3.11 1.58
CA ALA A 66 0.42 3.94 0.85
C ALA A 66 -0.08 5.37 0.59
N ALA A 67 -1.39 5.55 0.38
CA ALA A 67 -1.99 6.82 0.03
C ALA A 67 -1.61 8.00 0.94
N PRO A 68 -1.64 7.89 2.28
CA PRO A 68 -1.27 9.00 3.16
C PRO A 68 0.22 9.35 3.07
N VAL A 69 1.07 8.34 2.86
CA VAL A 69 2.52 8.54 2.72
C VAL A 69 2.80 9.31 1.44
N VAL A 70 2.20 8.87 0.33
CA VAL A 70 2.32 9.52 -0.99
C VAL A 70 1.81 10.95 -0.93
N THR A 71 0.61 11.17 -0.41
CA THR A 71 0.02 12.51 -0.29
C THR A 71 0.86 13.42 0.61
N GLY A 72 1.35 12.88 1.73
CA GLY A 72 2.22 13.62 2.65
C GLY A 72 3.56 14.00 2.02
N ALA A 73 4.16 13.13 1.22
CA ALA A 73 5.40 13.41 0.50
C ALA A 73 5.22 14.49 -0.57
N LEU A 74 4.13 14.43 -1.34
CA LEU A 74 3.82 15.46 -2.35
C LEU A 74 3.56 16.82 -1.71
N ARG A 75 2.85 16.89 -0.58
CA ARG A 75 2.61 18.15 0.16
C ARG A 75 3.91 18.78 0.69
N ARG A 76 4.94 17.99 0.92
CA ARG A 76 6.26 18.46 1.37
C ARG A 76 7.20 18.82 0.22
N GLY A 77 6.71 18.91 -1.01
CA GLY A 77 7.50 19.29 -2.16
C GLY A 77 8.22 18.14 -2.87
N GLY A 78 7.87 16.89 -2.54
CA GLY A 78 8.38 15.71 -3.25
C GLY A 78 7.96 15.73 -4.73
N THR A 79 8.87 15.35 -5.62
CA THR A 79 8.57 15.20 -7.05
C THR A 79 7.83 13.89 -7.31
N ARG A 80 6.92 13.87 -8.27
CA ARG A 80 6.20 12.64 -8.65
C ARG A 80 7.15 11.55 -9.13
N ALA A 81 8.19 11.90 -9.87
CA ALA A 81 9.17 10.94 -10.37
C ALA A 81 9.98 10.28 -9.23
N GLY A 82 10.51 11.08 -8.29
CA GLY A 82 11.23 10.56 -7.13
C GLY A 82 10.34 9.69 -6.24
N LEU A 83 9.07 10.08 -6.07
CA LEU A 83 8.10 9.33 -5.31
C LEU A 83 7.74 8.01 -5.99
N ALA A 84 7.55 8.00 -7.31
CA ALA A 84 7.27 6.79 -8.08
C ALA A 84 8.42 5.77 -7.96
N LEU A 85 9.67 6.23 -7.93
CA LEU A 85 10.83 5.37 -7.72
C LEU A 85 10.79 4.72 -6.33
N ILE A 86 10.59 5.50 -5.27
CA ILE A 86 10.54 5.01 -3.89
C ILE A 86 9.38 4.03 -3.70
N VAL A 87 8.21 4.38 -4.22
CA VAL A 87 7.00 3.54 -4.18
C VAL A 87 7.21 2.26 -4.99
N GLY A 88 7.88 2.35 -6.15
CA GLY A 88 8.23 1.20 -6.98
C GLY A 88 9.15 0.22 -6.23
N ILE A 89 10.19 0.72 -5.57
CA ILE A 89 11.09 -0.10 -4.75
C ILE A 89 10.31 -0.76 -3.60
N ALA A 90 9.49 0.02 -2.88
CA ALA A 90 8.67 -0.51 -1.78
C ALA A 90 7.70 -1.62 -2.25
N ALA A 91 7.09 -1.45 -3.43
CA ALA A 91 6.22 -2.47 -4.01
C ALA A 91 6.98 -3.74 -4.42
N VAL A 92 8.19 -3.62 -4.97
CA VAL A 92 9.04 -4.78 -5.30
C VAL A 92 9.44 -5.53 -4.03
N VAL A 93 9.80 -4.81 -2.96
CA VAL A 93 10.13 -5.42 -1.67
C VAL A 93 8.91 -6.15 -1.09
N ALA A 94 7.74 -5.51 -1.08
CA ALA A 94 6.50 -6.14 -0.60
C ALA A 94 6.16 -7.39 -1.43
N ALA A 95 6.23 -7.31 -2.77
CA ALA A 95 6.01 -8.47 -3.63
C ALA A 95 7.00 -9.62 -3.34
N GLY A 96 8.27 -9.31 -3.08
CA GLY A 96 9.28 -10.29 -2.70
C GLY A 96 9.00 -10.95 -1.36
N LEU A 97 8.62 -10.18 -0.36
CA LEU A 97 8.26 -10.67 0.97
C LEU A 97 6.99 -11.54 0.96
N ALA A 98 6.07 -11.30 0.03
CA ALA A 98 4.85 -12.09 -0.13
C ALA A 98 5.11 -13.58 -0.39
N PHE A 99 6.30 -13.94 -0.92
CA PHE A 99 6.69 -15.34 -1.12
C PHE A 99 7.06 -16.06 0.19
N ILE A 100 7.28 -15.33 1.27
CA ILE A 100 7.52 -15.93 2.58
C ILE A 100 6.17 -16.31 3.19
N PRO A 101 5.99 -17.57 3.66
CA PRO A 101 4.73 -17.99 4.27
C PRO A 101 4.26 -17.06 5.39
N ALA A 102 2.99 -16.73 5.39
CA ALA A 102 2.32 -15.82 6.34
C ALA A 102 2.67 -14.32 6.22
N VAL A 103 3.76 -13.91 5.58
CA VAL A 103 4.16 -12.50 5.52
C VAL A 103 3.14 -11.67 4.72
N GLY A 104 2.57 -12.18 3.65
CA GLY A 104 1.54 -11.48 2.88
C GLY A 104 0.32 -11.09 3.73
N TYR A 105 -0.11 -11.94 4.67
CA TYR A 105 -1.18 -11.59 5.63
C TYR A 105 -0.74 -10.51 6.61
N LEU A 106 0.50 -10.61 7.12
CA LEU A 106 1.07 -9.61 8.03
C LEU A 106 1.16 -8.24 7.36
N GLU A 107 1.59 -8.17 6.11
CA GLU A 107 1.65 -6.93 5.33
C GLU A 107 0.27 -6.25 5.24
N ALA A 108 -0.77 -7.01 4.93
CA ALA A 108 -2.13 -6.48 4.80
C ALA A 108 -2.68 -5.89 6.10
N VAL A 109 -2.20 -6.33 7.25
CA VAL A 109 -2.61 -5.83 8.58
C VAL A 109 -1.66 -4.74 9.08
N VAL A 110 -0.36 -4.99 9.02
CA VAL A 110 0.66 -4.13 9.62
C VAL A 110 0.79 -2.81 8.85
N LEU A 111 0.76 -2.83 7.52
CA LEU A 111 0.94 -1.60 6.74
C LEU A 111 -0.18 -0.58 6.95
N PRO A 112 -1.48 -0.93 6.89
CA PRO A 112 -2.54 0.02 7.25
C PRO A 112 -2.47 0.50 8.70
N ALA A 113 -2.14 -0.39 9.65
CA ALA A 113 -2.00 -0.03 11.06
C ALA A 113 -0.86 0.99 11.28
N LEU A 114 0.29 0.79 10.62
CA LEU A 114 1.39 1.74 10.64
C LEU A 114 1.00 3.07 9.99
N ALA A 115 0.28 3.05 8.87
CA ALA A 115 -0.19 4.25 8.20
C ALA A 115 -1.12 5.09 9.09
N VAL A 116 -2.03 4.45 9.82
CA VAL A 116 -2.91 5.12 10.80
C VAL A 116 -2.09 5.70 11.94
N ARG A 117 -1.14 4.92 12.50
CA ARG A 117 -0.29 5.37 13.61
C ARG A 117 0.59 6.57 13.23
N LEU A 118 1.11 6.58 12.01
CA LEU A 118 1.94 7.69 11.52
C LEU A 118 1.12 8.97 11.28
N ARG A 119 -0.15 8.85 10.88
CA ARG A 119 -1.04 10.01 10.74
C ARG A 119 -1.23 10.77 12.06
N GLY A 120 -1.32 10.06 13.19
CA GLY A 120 -1.54 10.67 14.50
C GLY A 120 -0.32 11.42 15.07
N LYS A 121 0.90 11.14 14.57
CA LYS A 121 2.13 11.71 15.13
C LYS A 121 2.67 12.96 14.41
N THR A 122 2.14 13.29 13.25
CA THR A 122 2.67 14.37 12.39
C THR A 122 2.21 15.80 12.73
N PRO A 123 1.04 16.07 13.32
CA PRO A 123 0.61 17.45 13.61
C PRO A 123 1.38 18.13 14.74
N GLU A 124 1.79 17.40 15.77
CA GLU A 124 2.31 18.01 17.01
C GLU A 124 3.76 18.49 16.91
N ARG A 125 4.59 17.86 16.09
CA ARG A 125 6.02 18.22 15.94
C ARG A 125 6.26 19.56 15.22
N PHE A 126 5.30 20.07 14.48
CA PHE A 126 5.45 21.30 13.68
C PHE A 126 4.54 22.45 14.15
N ALA A 127 3.66 22.22 15.13
CA ALA A 127 2.79 23.27 15.67
C ALA A 127 3.61 24.39 16.33
N GLY A 128 4.73 24.05 17.00
CA GLY A 128 5.60 25.03 17.67
C GLY A 128 6.43 25.92 16.72
N LEU A 129 6.75 25.45 15.51
CA LEU A 129 7.56 26.21 14.56
C LEU A 129 6.74 27.25 13.76
N ARG A 130 5.42 27.08 13.70
CA ARG A 130 4.53 28.05 13.01
C ARG A 130 4.29 29.33 13.84
N THR A 131 4.44 29.26 15.15
CA THR A 131 4.32 30.43 16.03
C THR A 131 5.54 31.35 15.95
N LEU A 132 6.72 30.79 15.68
CA LEU A 132 7.97 31.56 15.57
C LEU A 132 8.14 32.26 14.20
N ALA A 133 7.37 31.88 13.19
CA ALA A 133 7.43 32.48 11.86
C ALA A 133 6.43 33.63 11.66
N ARG A 134 5.73 34.06 12.70
CA ARG A 134 4.71 35.13 12.65
C ARG A 134 5.09 36.41 13.36
N ASP A 135 6.21 36.41 14.00
CA ASP A 135 6.85 37.59 14.60
C ASP A 135 8.05 38.03 13.73
#